data_06b469df30502dc1b136c37dbdd5d45b
#
_entry.id   06b469df30502dc1b136c37dbdd5d45b
#
_cell.length_a   1.000
_cell.length_b   1.000
_cell.length_c   1.000
_cell.angle_alpha   90.00
_cell.angle_beta   90.00
_cell.angle_gamma   90.00
#
_symmetry.space_group_name_H-M   'P 1'
#
loop_
_entity.id
_entity.type
_entity.pdbx_description
1 polymer ?
#
loop_
_entity_poly.entity_id
_entity_poly.type
_entity_poly.pdbx_seq_one_letter_code
_entity_poly.pdbx_strand_id
1 'polypeptide(L)'
;MTSTIKVDNVNKVSDDSNIINKCGTTITLGASGDTVNLASGASQSGFGRTGTVDWQTGDIKTATFTAVSGKGYFCNTTAGTFEVDLPAGSAGDIVSLQDYNNTFDTYSLTIDPNGSEKINGGVAGGTVSLTQEGEGVTLVYIDSTVGWRSVQDNNYAAQATNFVSASGGTIVTCGDYKTHIFTGPGTFTVTGGGSPLGSNSVEHLVVAGGGGGGMGSGSAAGGAGGYRQNYPSPTTAGTPVTATAYPIIVGGGGASPTASPIDPPGCRTGNDSTFSTITSAGGGGGGSEGAPSLVLGGDGGSGGGGAFGPGSPTAGGSGNTPATSPPQGNDGGAGGGAFGCGGGGGASAVGACSPSGSGGNGGAGSPIADAFISPTDAPSYGTPGPSPGRYFAGGGGGGGQQPGPTFGTGGDGGGGRGGYYPGSTNGTAGTINTGGGGGGGQGGAGRTEAGGGSGIVMIRYKFQ
;
A
#
# COMPACT_ATOMS: atom_id res chain seq x y z
N MET A 1 9.55 -29.22 -75.07
CA MET A 1 8.17 -28.89 -75.46
C MET A 1 7.28 -29.00 -74.26
N THR A 2 6.69 -27.91 -73.81
CA THR A 2 5.71 -27.92 -72.75
C THR A 2 4.34 -28.17 -73.32
N SER A 3 3.74 -29.33 -73.04
CA SER A 3 2.37 -29.63 -73.41
C SER A 3 1.41 -28.97 -72.45
N THR A 4 0.51 -28.11 -72.92
CA THR A 4 -0.51 -27.45 -72.14
C THR A 4 -1.88 -27.98 -72.53
N ILE A 5 -2.62 -28.55 -71.57
CA ILE A 5 -4.02 -28.89 -71.72
C ILE A 5 -4.83 -27.72 -71.17
N LYS A 6 -5.71 -27.14 -71.99
CA LYS A 6 -6.62 -26.07 -71.59
C LYS A 6 -8.04 -26.65 -71.56
N VAL A 7 -8.55 -26.83 -70.36
CA VAL A 7 -9.92 -27.32 -70.08
C VAL A 7 -10.52 -26.52 -68.90
N ASP A 8 -11.84 -26.36 -68.92
CA ASP A 8 -12.56 -25.70 -67.82
C ASP A 8 -12.82 -26.68 -66.68
N ASN A 9 -12.97 -27.96 -66.93
CA ASN A 9 -13.20 -29.02 -65.96
C ASN A 9 -12.38 -30.27 -66.30
N VAL A 10 -11.98 -30.99 -65.22
CA VAL A 10 -11.45 -32.36 -65.34
C VAL A 10 -12.40 -33.25 -64.53
N ASN A 11 -13.12 -34.13 -65.28
CA ASN A 11 -14.14 -34.98 -64.67
C ASN A 11 -13.65 -36.42 -64.56
N LYS A 12 -14.23 -37.18 -63.66
CA LYS A 12 -14.05 -38.60 -63.49
C LYS A 12 -14.83 -39.32 -64.66
N VAL A 13 -14.16 -40.23 -65.37
CA VAL A 13 -14.71 -40.93 -66.54
C VAL A 13 -15.92 -41.81 -66.20
N SER A 14 -16.05 -42.28 -64.95
CA SER A 14 -17.08 -43.25 -64.56
C SER A 14 -18.46 -42.62 -64.30
N ASP A 15 -18.54 -41.36 -63.92
CA ASP A 15 -19.79 -40.73 -63.49
C ASP A 15 -19.84 -39.21 -63.78
N ASP A 16 -18.91 -38.71 -64.54
CA ASP A 16 -18.83 -37.30 -64.97
C ASP A 16 -18.71 -36.28 -63.79
N SER A 17 -18.39 -36.74 -62.57
CA SER A 17 -18.19 -35.86 -61.45
C SER A 17 -16.90 -35.02 -61.59
N ASN A 18 -16.95 -33.76 -61.17
CA ASN A 18 -15.82 -32.87 -61.28
C ASN A 18 -14.68 -33.25 -60.32
N ILE A 19 -13.48 -33.51 -60.83
CA ILE A 19 -12.24 -33.64 -60.08
C ILE A 19 -11.61 -32.26 -59.88
N ILE A 20 -11.63 -31.43 -60.93
CA ILE A 20 -11.16 -30.03 -60.90
C ILE A 20 -12.18 -29.17 -61.62
N ASN A 21 -12.72 -28.18 -60.95
CA ASN A 21 -13.66 -27.22 -61.51
C ASN A 21 -13.14 -25.79 -61.31
N LYS A 22 -13.19 -24.98 -62.35
CA LYS A 22 -12.92 -23.55 -62.29
C LYS A 22 -14.16 -22.74 -62.62
N CYS A 23 -14.70 -22.01 -61.66
CA CYS A 23 -15.80 -21.07 -61.86
C CYS A 23 -15.33 -19.65 -61.47
N GLY A 24 -15.20 -18.77 -62.46
CA GLY A 24 -14.64 -17.43 -62.25
C GLY A 24 -13.21 -17.47 -61.72
N THR A 25 -12.98 -16.96 -60.50
CA THR A 25 -11.69 -16.97 -59.80
C THR A 25 -11.51 -18.18 -58.88
N THR A 26 -12.53 -19.02 -58.70
CA THR A 26 -12.51 -20.18 -57.80
C THR A 26 -12.12 -21.45 -58.56
N ILE A 27 -11.18 -22.19 -57.99
CA ILE A 27 -10.82 -23.56 -58.43
C ILE A 27 -11.27 -24.50 -57.32
N THR A 28 -12.17 -25.44 -57.63
CA THR A 28 -12.64 -26.48 -56.72
C THR A 28 -11.97 -27.82 -57.10
N LEU A 29 -11.37 -28.47 -56.09
CA LEU A 29 -10.79 -29.81 -56.22
C LEU A 29 -11.69 -30.81 -55.49
N GLY A 30 -12.24 -31.80 -56.22
CA GLY A 30 -13.13 -32.81 -55.66
C GLY A 30 -14.57 -32.32 -55.44
N ALA A 31 -15.43 -33.20 -54.96
CA ALA A 31 -16.80 -32.95 -54.57
C ALA A 31 -17.00 -33.18 -53.06
N SER A 32 -18.20 -32.91 -52.54
CA SER A 32 -18.52 -33.17 -51.14
C SER A 32 -18.32 -34.65 -50.79
N GLY A 33 -17.48 -34.94 -49.82
CA GLY A 33 -17.10 -36.29 -49.37
C GLY A 33 -15.80 -36.81 -49.98
N ASP A 34 -15.21 -36.11 -50.95
CA ASP A 34 -13.92 -36.52 -51.53
C ASP A 34 -12.76 -36.15 -50.58
N THR A 35 -11.72 -37.00 -50.59
CA THR A 35 -10.47 -36.74 -49.87
C THR A 35 -9.37 -36.38 -50.88
N VAL A 36 -8.74 -35.21 -50.69
CA VAL A 36 -7.57 -34.81 -51.46
C VAL A 36 -6.32 -35.19 -50.68
N ASN A 37 -5.60 -36.23 -51.10
CA ASN A 37 -4.35 -36.67 -50.51
C ASN A 37 -3.16 -36.04 -51.24
N LEU A 38 -2.27 -35.42 -50.45
CA LEU A 38 -0.97 -35.04 -50.95
C LEU A 38 -0.02 -36.25 -50.89
N ALA A 39 0.78 -36.46 -51.93
CA ALA A 39 1.81 -37.51 -51.89
C ALA A 39 2.83 -37.27 -50.78
N SER A 40 3.47 -38.36 -50.26
CA SER A 40 4.53 -38.24 -49.27
C SER A 40 5.65 -37.32 -49.79
N GLY A 41 6.03 -36.32 -48.99
CA GLY A 41 7.01 -35.30 -49.38
C GLY A 41 6.45 -34.11 -50.16
N ALA A 42 5.18 -34.11 -50.56
CA ALA A 42 4.53 -32.92 -51.10
C ALA A 42 4.12 -31.95 -50.00
N SER A 43 4.36 -30.64 -50.20
CA SER A 43 3.91 -29.59 -49.31
C SER A 43 2.76 -28.82 -49.91
N GLN A 44 1.81 -28.39 -49.10
CA GLN A 44 0.78 -27.44 -49.53
C GLN A 44 1.20 -26.01 -49.14
N SER A 45 0.98 -25.07 -50.07
CA SER A 45 1.18 -23.65 -49.84
C SER A 45 -0.10 -22.92 -50.27
N GLY A 46 -0.64 -22.06 -49.41
CA GLY A 46 -1.82 -21.24 -49.68
C GLY A 46 -3.18 -21.96 -49.62
N PHE A 47 -3.26 -23.23 -49.24
CA PHE A 47 -4.52 -23.85 -48.83
C PHE A 47 -4.82 -23.47 -47.38
N GLY A 48 -5.89 -22.74 -47.16
CA GLY A 48 -6.27 -22.21 -45.86
C GLY A 48 -6.27 -23.28 -44.76
N ARG A 49 -5.36 -23.18 -43.82
CA ARG A 49 -5.46 -23.86 -42.52
C ARG A 49 -6.39 -23.05 -41.67
N THR A 50 -7.57 -23.55 -41.40
CA THR A 50 -8.44 -22.97 -40.38
C THR A 50 -8.15 -23.63 -39.03
N GLY A 51 -7.58 -22.88 -38.08
CA GLY A 51 -7.44 -23.29 -36.70
C GLY A 51 -6.14 -24.03 -36.30
N THR A 52 -5.17 -24.21 -37.19
CA THR A 52 -3.86 -24.81 -36.86
C THR A 52 -2.72 -23.97 -37.40
N VAL A 53 -1.60 -23.96 -36.65
CA VAL A 53 -0.35 -23.28 -37.05
C VAL A 53 0.64 -24.26 -37.64
N ASP A 54 1.56 -23.75 -38.45
CA ASP A 54 2.74 -24.47 -38.91
C ASP A 54 3.87 -24.33 -37.91
N TRP A 55 4.08 -25.36 -37.08
CA TRP A 55 5.10 -25.35 -36.04
C TRP A 55 6.50 -25.35 -36.61
N GLN A 56 7.30 -24.34 -36.22
CA GLN A 56 8.67 -24.14 -36.69
C GLN A 56 9.64 -24.96 -35.79
N THR A 57 9.64 -26.28 -35.95
CA THR A 57 10.44 -27.21 -35.11
C THR A 57 11.96 -27.14 -35.35
N GLY A 58 12.37 -26.59 -36.49
CA GLY A 58 13.78 -26.40 -36.86
C GLY A 58 14.35 -25.02 -36.48
N ASP A 59 13.53 -24.12 -35.91
CA ASP A 59 13.91 -22.73 -35.60
C ASP A 59 13.42 -22.34 -34.18
N ILE A 60 14.10 -22.89 -33.16
CA ILE A 60 13.80 -22.57 -31.76
C ILE A 60 14.25 -21.14 -31.46
N LYS A 61 13.31 -20.30 -31.01
CA LYS A 61 13.58 -18.90 -30.73
C LYS A 61 14.25 -18.71 -29.37
N THR A 62 15.33 -17.93 -29.34
CA THR A 62 16.15 -17.66 -28.13
C THR A 62 16.37 -16.16 -27.91
N ALA A 63 15.77 -15.29 -28.73
CA ALA A 63 15.86 -13.83 -28.66
C ALA A 63 14.60 -13.22 -29.29
N THR A 64 14.39 -11.93 -29.04
CA THR A 64 13.26 -11.15 -29.58
C THR A 64 13.14 -11.29 -31.09
N PHE A 65 11.91 -11.55 -31.58
CA PHE A 65 11.60 -11.72 -32.99
C PHE A 65 10.16 -11.31 -33.29
N THR A 66 9.89 -10.98 -34.56
CA THR A 66 8.52 -10.73 -35.03
C THR A 66 7.90 -12.05 -35.56
N ALA A 67 6.77 -12.42 -34.99
CA ALA A 67 6.02 -13.60 -35.42
C ALA A 67 5.36 -13.40 -36.77
N VAL A 68 5.09 -14.50 -37.47
CA VAL A 68 4.38 -14.51 -38.76
C VAL A 68 3.07 -15.24 -38.61
N SER A 69 1.98 -14.67 -39.13
CA SER A 69 0.67 -15.32 -39.14
C SER A 69 0.70 -16.70 -39.75
N GLY A 70 -0.01 -17.65 -39.15
CA GLY A 70 -0.06 -19.06 -39.58
C GLY A 70 1.05 -19.92 -38.99
N LYS A 71 1.98 -19.37 -38.21
CA LYS A 71 3.11 -20.09 -37.61
C LYS A 71 3.01 -20.30 -36.13
N GLY A 72 3.56 -21.41 -35.66
CA GLY A 72 3.80 -21.71 -34.25
C GLY A 72 5.31 -21.76 -33.93
N TYR A 73 5.71 -21.22 -32.80
CA TYR A 73 7.11 -21.13 -32.40
C TYR A 73 7.35 -21.76 -31.04
N PHE A 74 8.46 -22.47 -30.93
CA PHE A 74 9.01 -22.88 -29.66
C PHE A 74 10.01 -21.81 -29.17
N CYS A 75 9.81 -21.31 -27.95
CA CYS A 75 10.59 -20.24 -27.36
C CYS A 75 11.41 -20.79 -26.18
N ASN A 76 12.71 -20.62 -26.23
CA ASN A 76 13.64 -21.07 -25.18
C ASN A 76 14.21 -19.87 -24.45
N THR A 77 13.72 -19.63 -23.24
CA THR A 77 14.14 -18.52 -22.37
C THR A 77 15.25 -18.89 -21.39
N THR A 78 15.89 -20.05 -21.52
CA THR A 78 16.96 -20.51 -20.59
C THR A 78 18.08 -19.48 -20.36
N ALA A 79 18.39 -18.65 -21.36
CA ALA A 79 19.42 -17.61 -21.30
C ALA A 79 18.93 -16.26 -20.79
N GLY A 80 17.62 -16.06 -20.61
CA GLY A 80 17.00 -14.82 -20.15
C GLY A 80 15.65 -14.55 -20.84
N THR A 81 14.95 -13.56 -20.36
CA THR A 81 13.68 -13.08 -20.92
C THR A 81 13.86 -12.47 -22.31
N PHE A 82 12.89 -12.63 -23.20
CA PHE A 82 12.83 -11.92 -24.47
C PHE A 82 11.36 -11.69 -24.89
N GLU A 83 11.17 -11.02 -26.03
CA GLU A 83 9.87 -10.56 -26.49
C GLU A 83 9.51 -11.18 -27.85
N VAL A 84 8.23 -11.40 -28.06
CA VAL A 84 7.66 -11.81 -29.35
C VAL A 84 6.73 -10.71 -29.83
N ASP A 85 7.12 -10.03 -30.89
CA ASP A 85 6.29 -9.02 -31.56
C ASP A 85 5.25 -9.72 -32.43
N LEU A 86 3.96 -9.48 -32.19
CA LEU A 86 2.90 -9.98 -33.08
C LEU A 86 2.87 -9.18 -34.37
N PRO A 87 2.54 -9.80 -35.50
CA PRO A 87 2.37 -9.07 -36.75
C PRO A 87 1.15 -8.15 -36.71
N ALA A 88 1.07 -7.17 -37.59
CA ALA A 88 -0.17 -6.41 -37.78
C ALA A 88 -1.33 -7.35 -38.10
N GLY A 89 -2.38 -7.32 -37.27
CA GLY A 89 -3.45 -8.30 -37.26
C GLY A 89 -4.48 -8.05 -38.35
N SER A 90 -4.84 -9.12 -39.07
CA SER A 90 -6.02 -9.20 -39.92
C SER A 90 -6.95 -10.29 -39.40
N ALA A 91 -8.27 -10.11 -39.56
CA ALA A 91 -9.24 -11.08 -39.02
C ALA A 91 -8.93 -12.51 -39.50
N GLY A 92 -8.74 -13.43 -38.56
CA GLY A 92 -8.36 -14.84 -38.83
C GLY A 92 -6.86 -15.11 -38.78
N ASP A 93 -5.99 -14.11 -38.62
CA ASP A 93 -4.57 -14.35 -38.37
C ASP A 93 -4.39 -15.15 -37.10
N ILE A 94 -3.42 -16.07 -37.08
CA ILE A 94 -3.17 -16.99 -35.96
C ILE A 94 -1.67 -17.10 -35.69
N VAL A 95 -1.29 -17.05 -34.44
CA VAL A 95 0.08 -17.27 -33.95
C VAL A 95 0.02 -18.17 -32.70
N SER A 96 0.92 -19.16 -32.62
CA SER A 96 1.06 -19.99 -31.44
C SER A 96 2.48 -19.91 -30.88
N LEU A 97 2.58 -19.90 -29.56
CA LEU A 97 3.85 -19.87 -28.81
C LEU A 97 3.84 -21.01 -27.79
N GLN A 98 4.98 -21.63 -27.58
CA GLN A 98 5.14 -22.73 -26.61
C GLN A 98 6.50 -22.65 -25.93
N ASP A 99 6.50 -22.85 -24.61
CA ASP A 99 7.74 -23.02 -23.85
C ASP A 99 8.49 -24.25 -24.35
N TYR A 100 9.77 -24.06 -24.74
CA TYR A 100 10.61 -25.12 -25.26
C TYR A 100 11.25 -25.95 -24.17
N ASN A 101 11.71 -25.33 -23.11
CA ASN A 101 12.56 -25.95 -22.10
C ASN A 101 12.02 -25.81 -20.66
N ASN A 102 10.72 -25.52 -20.52
CA ASN A 102 10.06 -25.35 -19.23
C ASN A 102 10.74 -24.28 -18.35
N THR A 103 11.01 -23.10 -18.92
CA THR A 103 11.74 -22.01 -18.25
C THR A 103 10.99 -20.70 -18.16
N PHE A 104 9.73 -20.61 -18.59
CA PHE A 104 8.96 -19.37 -18.53
C PHE A 104 8.66 -18.91 -17.09
N ASP A 105 8.68 -19.82 -16.12
CA ASP A 105 8.56 -19.51 -14.68
C ASP A 105 9.80 -18.78 -14.13
N THR A 106 10.97 -19.06 -14.68
CA THR A 106 12.25 -18.44 -14.29
C THR A 106 12.56 -17.20 -15.13
N TYR A 107 12.31 -17.29 -16.43
CA TYR A 107 12.53 -16.21 -17.39
C TYR A 107 11.32 -16.11 -18.32
N SER A 108 10.44 -15.17 -18.02
CA SER A 108 9.18 -15.01 -18.75
C SER A 108 9.37 -14.69 -20.24
N LEU A 109 8.42 -15.15 -21.07
CA LEU A 109 8.28 -14.69 -22.44
C LEU A 109 7.25 -13.57 -22.50
N THR A 110 7.62 -12.43 -23.08
CA THR A 110 6.69 -11.30 -23.30
C THR A 110 6.11 -11.35 -24.71
N ILE A 111 4.82 -11.10 -24.84
CA ILE A 111 4.11 -10.98 -26.13
C ILE A 111 3.70 -9.53 -26.32
N ASP A 112 4.19 -8.88 -27.36
CA ASP A 112 3.88 -7.49 -27.70
C ASP A 112 2.98 -7.43 -28.95
N PRO A 113 1.78 -6.83 -28.85
CA PRO A 113 0.92 -6.65 -30.02
C PRO A 113 1.43 -5.50 -30.90
N ASN A 114 1.10 -5.55 -32.19
CA ASN A 114 1.53 -4.53 -33.13
C ASN A 114 0.91 -3.15 -32.80
N GLY A 115 1.73 -2.16 -32.46
CA GLY A 115 1.33 -0.78 -32.22
C GLY A 115 0.27 -0.61 -31.13
N SER A 116 -0.94 -0.20 -31.50
CA SER A 116 -2.05 -0.01 -30.54
C SER A 116 -3.05 -1.17 -30.53
N GLU A 117 -2.73 -2.30 -31.12
CA GLU A 117 -3.57 -3.49 -31.06
C GLU A 117 -3.70 -4.00 -29.63
N LYS A 118 -4.65 -4.87 -29.39
CA LYS A 118 -4.95 -5.39 -28.05
C LYS A 118 -4.76 -6.90 -28.01
N ILE A 119 -4.55 -7.42 -26.80
CA ILE A 119 -4.63 -8.85 -26.52
C ILE A 119 -5.81 -9.06 -25.55
N ASN A 120 -6.74 -9.95 -25.94
CA ASN A 120 -7.95 -10.30 -25.20
C ASN A 120 -8.86 -9.11 -24.82
N GLY A 121 -8.87 -8.05 -25.63
CA GLY A 121 -9.64 -6.84 -25.35
C GLY A 121 -9.05 -5.96 -24.24
N GLY A 122 -7.81 -6.21 -23.84
CA GLY A 122 -7.09 -5.45 -22.86
C GLY A 122 -6.74 -4.03 -23.30
N VAL A 123 -5.68 -3.48 -22.76
CA VAL A 123 -5.23 -2.11 -23.08
C VAL A 123 -4.60 -2.08 -24.48
N ALA A 124 -4.79 -0.97 -25.20
CA ALA A 124 -4.15 -0.75 -26.48
C ALA A 124 -2.61 -0.73 -26.33
N GLY A 125 -1.92 -1.57 -27.11
CA GLY A 125 -0.46 -1.74 -27.03
C GLY A 125 0.03 -2.41 -25.73
N GLY A 126 -0.86 -3.03 -24.97
CA GLY A 126 -0.48 -3.72 -23.72
C GLY A 126 0.08 -5.11 -23.98
N THR A 127 1.24 -5.42 -23.38
CA THR A 127 1.93 -6.70 -23.49
C THR A 127 1.36 -7.77 -22.56
N VAL A 128 1.60 -9.04 -22.86
CA VAL A 128 1.26 -10.20 -22.02
C VAL A 128 2.53 -10.99 -21.77
N SER A 129 2.72 -11.47 -20.53
CA SER A 129 3.83 -12.34 -20.21
C SER A 129 3.34 -13.75 -19.90
N LEU A 130 3.99 -14.74 -20.50
CA LEU A 130 3.86 -16.15 -20.15
C LEU A 130 4.88 -16.43 -19.03
N THR A 131 4.39 -16.92 -17.88
CA THR A 131 5.17 -16.99 -16.64
C THR A 131 5.10 -18.35 -15.96
N GLN A 132 4.55 -19.36 -16.61
CA GLN A 132 4.42 -20.69 -16.03
C GLN A 132 5.24 -21.71 -16.82
N GLU A 133 5.80 -22.66 -16.10
CA GLU A 133 6.55 -23.78 -16.66
C GLU A 133 5.70 -24.56 -17.67
N GLY A 134 6.24 -24.77 -18.88
CA GLY A 134 5.56 -25.51 -19.95
C GLY A 134 4.38 -24.78 -20.59
N GLU A 135 4.22 -23.51 -20.32
CA GLU A 135 3.09 -22.70 -20.80
C GLU A 135 3.13 -22.49 -22.32
N GLY A 136 1.95 -22.47 -22.95
CA GLY A 136 1.79 -22.13 -24.36
C GLY A 136 0.47 -21.45 -24.62
N VAL A 137 0.42 -20.63 -25.66
CA VAL A 137 -0.77 -19.89 -26.06
C VAL A 137 -0.95 -19.90 -27.58
N THR A 138 -2.19 -20.01 -28.03
CA THR A 138 -2.58 -19.74 -29.41
C THR A 138 -3.44 -18.48 -29.45
N LEU A 139 -3.05 -17.52 -30.25
CA LEU A 139 -3.72 -16.23 -30.42
C LEU A 139 -4.31 -16.14 -31.83
N VAL A 140 -5.56 -15.68 -31.93
CA VAL A 140 -6.26 -15.40 -33.17
C VAL A 140 -6.68 -13.94 -33.16
N TYR A 141 -6.35 -13.21 -34.24
CA TYR A 141 -6.81 -11.83 -34.40
C TYR A 141 -8.28 -11.80 -34.82
N ILE A 142 -9.10 -11.09 -34.06
CA ILE A 142 -10.55 -10.99 -34.28
C ILE A 142 -10.87 -9.69 -35.02
N ASP A 143 -10.63 -8.56 -34.38
CA ASP A 143 -10.92 -7.21 -34.87
C ASP A 143 -10.15 -6.15 -34.05
N SER A 144 -10.29 -4.88 -34.39
CA SER A 144 -9.65 -3.78 -33.68
C SER A 144 -10.23 -3.51 -32.27
N THR A 145 -11.38 -4.07 -31.92
CA THR A 145 -12.02 -3.89 -30.60
C THR A 145 -11.40 -4.82 -29.57
N VAL A 146 -11.23 -6.10 -29.95
CA VAL A 146 -10.70 -7.16 -29.08
C VAL A 146 -9.21 -7.42 -29.33
N GLY A 147 -8.76 -7.26 -30.58
CA GLY A 147 -7.40 -7.57 -31.02
C GLY A 147 -7.15 -9.06 -31.14
N TRP A 148 -6.00 -9.49 -30.67
CA TRP A 148 -5.59 -10.89 -30.59
C TRP A 148 -6.28 -11.59 -29.42
N ARG A 149 -6.95 -12.71 -29.69
CA ARG A 149 -7.70 -13.48 -28.67
C ARG A 149 -7.05 -14.82 -28.44
N SER A 150 -6.74 -15.16 -27.19
CA SER A 150 -6.33 -16.52 -26.81
C SER A 150 -7.52 -17.48 -26.97
N VAL A 151 -7.30 -18.63 -27.61
CA VAL A 151 -8.36 -19.64 -27.85
C VAL A 151 -8.32 -20.80 -26.87
N GLN A 152 -7.34 -20.84 -25.97
CA GLN A 152 -7.12 -21.93 -25.02
C GLN A 152 -7.33 -21.52 -23.56
N ASP A 153 -7.09 -20.25 -23.21
CA ASP A 153 -7.30 -19.71 -21.87
C ASP A 153 -7.65 -18.21 -21.93
N ASN A 154 -8.50 -17.75 -21.01
CA ASN A 154 -8.90 -16.35 -20.88
C ASN A 154 -8.03 -15.54 -19.90
N ASN A 155 -7.04 -16.16 -19.25
CA ASN A 155 -6.24 -15.50 -18.21
C ASN A 155 -5.16 -14.56 -18.78
N TYR A 156 -4.92 -14.58 -20.08
CA TYR A 156 -3.93 -13.74 -20.74
C TYR A 156 -4.49 -12.38 -21.21
N ALA A 157 -5.38 -11.77 -20.45
CA ALA A 157 -5.74 -10.38 -20.74
C ALA A 157 -4.52 -9.49 -20.47
N ALA A 158 -4.07 -8.78 -21.51
CA ALA A 158 -3.01 -7.79 -21.34
C ALA A 158 -3.41 -6.80 -20.25
N GLN A 159 -2.79 -6.93 -19.10
CA GLN A 159 -2.91 -5.95 -18.05
C GLN A 159 -1.82 -4.91 -18.28
N ALA A 160 -2.23 -3.66 -18.56
CA ALA A 160 -1.25 -2.59 -18.60
C ALA A 160 -0.52 -2.53 -17.26
N THR A 161 0.79 -2.37 -17.31
CA THR A 161 1.61 -2.03 -16.14
C THR A 161 1.33 -0.58 -15.76
N ASN A 162 0.11 -0.31 -15.27
CA ASN A 162 -0.29 1.01 -14.84
C ASN A 162 0.00 1.16 -13.34
N PHE A 163 0.58 2.28 -13.00
CA PHE A 163 0.86 2.63 -11.62
C PHE A 163 -0.21 3.59 -11.08
N VAL A 164 -0.37 3.58 -9.75
CA VAL A 164 -1.20 4.58 -9.07
C VAL A 164 -0.65 5.96 -9.40
N SER A 165 -1.55 6.88 -9.76
CA SER A 165 -1.26 8.30 -9.89
C SER A 165 -2.21 9.09 -9.01
N ALA A 166 -1.68 10.05 -8.24
CA ALA A 166 -2.47 10.84 -7.29
C ALA A 166 -1.88 12.23 -7.08
N SER A 167 -2.70 13.08 -6.46
CA SER A 167 -2.34 14.44 -6.04
C SER A 167 -2.84 14.71 -4.62
N GLY A 168 -2.36 15.80 -4.01
CA GLY A 168 -2.72 16.25 -2.65
C GLY A 168 -1.57 16.11 -1.65
N GLY A 169 -1.61 16.90 -0.58
CA GLY A 169 -0.56 16.97 0.44
C GLY A 169 0.80 17.43 -0.08
N THR A 170 1.83 17.28 0.75
CA THR A 170 3.22 17.47 0.33
C THR A 170 3.76 16.16 -0.24
N ILE A 171 4.35 16.19 -1.43
CA ILE A 171 4.82 14.99 -2.13
C ILE A 171 6.33 14.88 -1.99
N VAL A 172 6.79 13.71 -1.54
CA VAL A 172 8.20 13.31 -1.50
C VAL A 172 8.39 12.09 -2.38
N THR A 173 9.44 12.06 -3.20
CA THR A 173 9.77 10.94 -4.08
C THR A 173 11.05 10.27 -3.58
N CYS A 174 11.01 8.94 -3.44
CA CYS A 174 12.16 8.12 -3.03
C CYS A 174 12.20 6.86 -3.89
N GLY A 175 13.16 6.78 -4.82
CA GLY A 175 13.22 5.72 -5.81
C GLY A 175 11.93 5.65 -6.64
N ASP A 176 11.37 4.46 -6.78
CA ASP A 176 10.13 4.21 -7.55
C ASP A 176 8.84 4.59 -6.79
N TYR A 177 8.95 5.26 -5.64
CA TYR A 177 7.81 5.53 -4.76
C TYR A 177 7.58 7.02 -4.55
N LYS A 178 6.30 7.39 -4.44
CA LYS A 178 5.83 8.69 -3.97
C LYS A 178 5.13 8.57 -2.64
N THR A 179 5.43 9.49 -1.72
CA THR A 179 4.76 9.61 -0.42
C THR A 179 4.07 10.95 -0.35
N HIS A 180 2.74 10.94 -0.14
CA HIS A 180 1.92 12.11 0.11
C HIS A 180 1.78 12.33 1.61
N ILE A 181 2.13 13.50 2.10
CA ILE A 181 2.19 13.84 3.52
C ILE A 181 1.17 14.92 3.83
N PHE A 182 0.30 14.66 4.80
CA PHE A 182 -0.72 15.57 5.27
C PHE A 182 -0.49 15.90 6.74
N THR A 183 -0.26 17.17 7.04
CA THR A 183 -0.11 17.72 8.41
C THR A 183 -1.35 18.49 8.88
N GLY A 184 -2.41 18.49 8.09
CA GLY A 184 -3.72 19.06 8.32
C GLY A 184 -4.76 18.41 7.42
N PRO A 185 -6.05 18.75 7.58
CA PRO A 185 -7.12 18.24 6.72
C PRO A 185 -6.84 18.53 5.24
N GLY A 186 -7.19 17.57 4.37
CA GLY A 186 -6.93 17.68 2.94
C GLY A 186 -7.64 16.59 2.14
N THR A 187 -7.22 16.41 0.90
CA THR A 187 -7.74 15.37 0.02
C THR A 187 -6.60 14.68 -0.72
N PHE A 188 -6.57 13.36 -0.65
CA PHE A 188 -5.76 12.51 -1.50
C PHE A 188 -6.59 12.12 -2.72
N THR A 189 -6.32 12.72 -3.87
CA THR A 189 -7.08 12.48 -5.11
C THR A 189 -6.32 11.51 -6.00
N VAL A 190 -6.82 10.30 -6.13
CA VAL A 190 -6.31 9.29 -7.06
C VAL A 190 -6.88 9.57 -8.44
N THR A 191 -6.02 9.86 -9.41
CA THR A 191 -6.39 10.14 -10.81
C THR A 191 -6.27 8.90 -11.69
N GLY A 192 -5.42 7.93 -11.30
CA GLY A 192 -5.30 6.62 -11.92
C GLY A 192 -5.13 5.54 -10.86
N GLY A 193 -6.03 4.55 -10.87
CA GLY A 193 -6.05 3.48 -9.85
C GLY A 193 -4.97 2.42 -10.05
N GLY A 194 -4.21 2.50 -11.15
CA GLY A 194 -3.16 1.53 -11.46
C GLY A 194 -3.71 0.15 -11.86
N SER A 195 -2.84 -0.85 -11.87
CA SER A 195 -3.16 -2.24 -12.20
C SER A 195 -2.40 -3.22 -11.31
N PRO A 196 -2.82 -4.50 -11.23
CA PRO A 196 -2.11 -5.50 -10.43
C PRO A 196 -0.65 -5.72 -10.83
N LEU A 197 -0.29 -5.55 -12.10
CA LEU A 197 1.10 -5.67 -12.58
C LEU A 197 1.96 -4.46 -12.25
N GLY A 198 1.35 -3.27 -12.11
CA GLY A 198 2.03 -2.06 -11.65
C GLY A 198 1.86 -1.87 -10.14
N SER A 199 0.95 -0.98 -9.77
CA SER A 199 0.49 -0.82 -8.39
C SER A 199 -0.99 -0.41 -8.40
N ASN A 200 -1.82 -1.04 -7.60
CA ASN A 200 -3.25 -0.72 -7.42
C ASN A 200 -3.64 -0.54 -5.96
N SER A 201 -2.65 -0.45 -5.12
CA SER A 201 -2.81 -0.27 -3.67
C SER A 201 -1.78 0.71 -3.13
N VAL A 202 -2.05 1.24 -1.96
CA VAL A 202 -1.18 2.19 -1.26
C VAL A 202 -0.80 1.65 0.11
N GLU A 203 0.38 2.01 0.57
CA GLU A 203 0.83 1.87 1.95
C GLU A 203 0.47 3.15 2.71
N HIS A 204 0.18 3.04 3.99
CA HIS A 204 -0.20 4.19 4.79
C HIS A 204 0.42 4.20 6.18
N LEU A 205 0.58 5.39 6.71
CA LEU A 205 0.78 5.69 8.13
C LEU A 205 -0.28 6.72 8.52
N VAL A 206 -1.12 6.39 9.52
CA VAL A 206 -2.15 7.27 10.07
C VAL A 206 -1.90 7.41 11.57
N VAL A 207 -1.51 8.60 11.99
CA VAL A 207 -1.23 8.93 13.40
C VAL A 207 -2.21 10.01 13.84
N ALA A 208 -2.94 9.75 14.90
CA ALA A 208 -3.89 10.71 15.48
C ALA A 208 -3.18 11.76 16.34
N GLY A 209 -3.91 12.78 16.79
CA GLY A 209 -3.42 13.76 17.76
C GLY A 209 -3.20 13.14 19.13
N GLY A 210 -2.10 13.49 19.80
CA GLY A 210 -1.80 13.08 21.18
C GLY A 210 -2.69 13.82 22.20
N GLY A 211 -2.92 13.24 23.36
CA GLY A 211 -3.64 13.87 24.48
C GLY A 211 -2.82 14.95 25.16
N GLY A 212 -3.49 15.95 25.75
CA GLY A 212 -2.86 16.96 26.59
C GLY A 212 -2.53 16.44 28.01
N GLY A 213 -1.53 16.99 28.66
CA GLY A 213 -1.19 16.69 30.03
C GLY A 213 -2.24 17.22 31.01
N GLY A 214 -2.25 16.68 32.22
CA GLY A 214 -3.08 17.12 33.31
C GLY A 214 -2.56 18.39 33.97
N MET A 215 -3.39 18.98 34.86
CA MET A 215 -3.12 20.20 35.63
C MET A 215 -2.93 19.94 37.12
N GLY A 216 -2.11 20.74 37.77
CA GLY A 216 -1.88 20.70 39.21
C GLY A 216 -0.49 20.17 39.61
N SER A 217 -0.20 20.19 40.92
CA SER A 217 1.13 19.81 41.45
C SER A 217 1.47 18.33 41.24
N GLY A 218 0.45 17.51 41.07
CA GLY A 218 0.56 16.06 40.87
C GLY A 218 -0.18 15.63 39.61
N SER A 219 0.17 16.15 38.47
CA SER A 219 -0.54 15.91 37.23
C SER A 219 0.21 14.98 36.28
N ALA A 220 -0.54 14.15 35.62
CA ALA A 220 -0.06 13.11 34.71
C ALA A 220 0.03 13.56 33.27
N ALA A 221 0.70 12.76 32.48
CA ALA A 221 0.92 13.02 31.06
C ALA A 221 -0.23 12.56 30.16
N GLY A 222 -0.37 13.22 29.01
CA GLY A 222 -1.22 12.73 27.93
C GLY A 222 -0.65 11.50 27.24
N GLY A 223 -1.52 10.62 26.80
CA GLY A 223 -1.21 9.48 25.94
C GLY A 223 -0.93 9.91 24.50
N ALA A 224 -0.20 9.12 23.75
CA ALA A 224 0.00 9.35 22.33
C ALA A 224 -1.28 9.12 21.52
N GLY A 225 -1.40 9.77 20.37
CA GLY A 225 -2.39 9.40 19.36
C GLY A 225 -2.19 7.98 18.84
N GLY A 226 -3.27 7.33 18.44
CA GLY A 226 -3.23 6.01 17.84
C GLY A 226 -2.34 5.99 16.61
N TYR A 227 -1.58 4.90 16.45
CA TYR A 227 -0.64 4.67 15.37
C TYR A 227 -1.10 3.48 14.55
N ARG A 228 -1.41 3.68 13.27
CA ARG A 228 -1.83 2.62 12.37
C ARG A 228 -1.04 2.68 11.07
N GLN A 229 -0.50 1.55 10.65
CA GLN A 229 0.28 1.44 9.41
C GLN A 229 0.12 0.06 8.78
N ASN A 230 0.39 -0.04 7.49
CA ASN A 230 0.45 -1.29 6.72
C ASN A 230 1.76 -1.49 5.96
N TYR A 231 2.84 -0.88 6.42
CA TYR A 231 4.18 -1.05 5.85
C TYR A 231 5.05 -1.96 6.74
N PRO A 232 5.94 -2.82 6.20
CA PRO A 232 6.12 -3.07 4.77
C PRO A 232 5.05 -4.01 4.18
N SER A 233 4.62 -3.73 2.96
CA SER A 233 3.97 -4.72 2.12
C SER A 233 5.04 -5.72 1.62
N PRO A 234 4.80 -7.03 1.53
CA PRO A 234 3.51 -7.73 1.57
C PRO A 234 3.16 -8.38 2.90
N THR A 235 3.82 -8.07 4.02
CA THR A 235 3.43 -8.63 5.34
C THR A 235 2.03 -8.17 5.77
N THR A 236 1.58 -7.04 5.25
CA THR A 236 0.17 -6.61 5.28
C THR A 236 -0.23 -6.22 3.85
N ALA A 237 -1.40 -6.67 3.40
CA ALA A 237 -1.91 -6.26 2.10
C ALA A 237 -2.01 -4.72 2.03
N GLY A 238 -1.56 -4.13 0.90
CA GLY A 238 -1.76 -2.71 0.63
C GLY A 238 -3.25 -2.35 0.68
N THR A 239 -3.56 -1.10 0.96
CA THR A 239 -4.93 -0.58 0.87
C THR A 239 -5.30 -0.35 -0.59
N PRO A 240 -6.25 -1.11 -1.17
CA PRO A 240 -6.67 -0.89 -2.56
C PRO A 240 -7.24 0.51 -2.76
N VAL A 241 -6.91 1.12 -3.89
CA VAL A 241 -7.43 2.46 -4.27
C VAL A 241 -8.02 2.44 -5.67
N THR A 242 -9.02 3.27 -5.88
CA THR A 242 -9.65 3.52 -7.19
C THR A 242 -9.52 4.98 -7.54
N ALA A 243 -9.73 5.34 -8.81
CA ALA A 243 -9.69 6.73 -9.27
C ALA A 243 -10.85 7.54 -8.64
N THR A 244 -10.60 8.07 -7.44
CA THR A 244 -11.53 8.88 -6.66
C THR A 244 -10.79 9.79 -5.67
N ALA A 245 -11.52 10.69 -5.03
CA ALA A 245 -11.02 11.57 -3.98
C ALA A 245 -11.24 10.93 -2.60
N TYR A 246 -10.17 10.81 -1.82
CA TYR A 246 -10.19 10.32 -0.44
C TYR A 246 -9.99 11.51 0.51
N PRO A 247 -11.00 11.89 1.31
CA PRO A 247 -10.81 12.92 2.32
C PRO A 247 -9.82 12.45 3.39
N ILE A 248 -8.94 13.37 3.80
CA ILE A 248 -7.96 13.17 4.86
C ILE A 248 -8.32 14.07 6.03
N ILE A 249 -8.45 13.48 7.21
CA ILE A 249 -8.54 14.21 8.46
C ILE A 249 -7.26 13.97 9.23
N VAL A 250 -6.63 15.05 9.70
CA VAL A 250 -5.47 14.98 10.60
C VAL A 250 -5.90 15.57 11.95
N GLY A 251 -5.84 14.75 12.99
CA GLY A 251 -6.26 15.09 14.32
C GLY A 251 -5.34 16.14 14.97
N GLY A 252 -5.93 17.18 15.51
CA GLY A 252 -5.22 18.11 16.40
C GLY A 252 -4.87 17.45 17.71
N GLY A 253 -3.79 17.88 18.37
CA GLY A 253 -3.49 17.48 19.72
C GLY A 253 -4.52 17.98 20.72
N GLY A 254 -4.68 17.25 21.83
CA GLY A 254 -5.51 17.65 22.96
C GLY A 254 -5.03 18.98 23.55
N ALA A 255 -5.97 19.79 23.96
CA ALA A 255 -5.68 21.13 24.48
C ALA A 255 -4.85 21.08 25.78
N SER A 256 -4.09 22.14 26.01
CA SER A 256 -3.60 22.45 27.35
C SER A 256 -4.77 22.75 28.28
N PRO A 257 -4.82 22.22 29.50
CA PRO A 257 -5.89 22.54 30.43
C PRO A 257 -5.89 24.03 30.83
N THR A 258 -7.06 24.55 31.15
CA THR A 258 -7.25 25.93 31.60
C THR A 258 -7.32 25.96 33.12
N ALA A 259 -6.91 27.08 33.72
CA ALA A 259 -6.68 27.21 35.19
C ALA A 259 -7.95 27.13 36.06
N SER A 260 -9.16 27.22 35.50
CA SER A 260 -10.41 27.10 36.29
C SER A 260 -11.64 27.14 35.35
N PRO A 261 -12.60 26.22 35.48
CA PRO A 261 -12.55 24.99 36.25
C PRO A 261 -11.58 23.98 35.68
N ILE A 262 -11.06 23.04 36.50
CA ILE A 262 -10.19 21.96 36.03
C ILE A 262 -11.01 21.03 35.17
N ASP A 263 -10.63 20.92 33.91
CA ASP A 263 -11.30 20.07 32.94
C ASP A 263 -11.02 18.58 33.21
N PRO A 264 -12.02 17.68 33.04
CA PRO A 264 -11.78 16.26 33.14
C PRO A 264 -10.85 15.76 31.98
N PRO A 265 -10.17 14.60 32.15
CA PRO A 265 -9.26 14.08 31.13
C PRO A 265 -9.83 13.97 29.73
N GLY A 266 -11.13 13.71 29.61
CA GLY A 266 -11.83 13.64 28.31
C GLY A 266 -11.82 14.96 27.51
N CYS A 267 -11.71 16.12 28.14
CA CYS A 267 -11.61 17.41 27.43
C CYS A 267 -10.20 17.66 26.85
N ARG A 268 -9.22 16.85 27.21
CA ARG A 268 -7.83 16.95 26.75
C ARG A 268 -7.43 15.81 25.82
N THR A 269 -8.39 15.01 25.42
CA THR A 269 -8.18 13.94 24.43
C THR A 269 -7.79 14.56 23.09
N GLY A 270 -6.83 13.96 22.40
CA GLY A 270 -6.50 14.32 21.02
C GLY A 270 -7.64 13.99 20.05
N ASN A 271 -7.60 14.54 18.87
CA ASN A 271 -8.59 14.25 17.83
C ASN A 271 -8.13 13.11 16.93
N ASP A 272 -9.10 12.41 16.33
CA ASP A 272 -8.85 11.31 15.43
C ASP A 272 -8.23 11.77 14.10
N SER A 273 -7.44 10.87 13.48
CA SER A 273 -6.99 11.00 12.09
C SER A 273 -7.61 9.91 11.23
N THR A 274 -7.99 10.26 9.99
CA THR A 274 -8.62 9.30 9.07
C THR A 274 -8.03 9.33 7.67
N PHE A 275 -7.91 8.14 7.08
CA PHE A 275 -7.70 7.91 5.67
C PHE A 275 -8.58 6.74 5.21
N SER A 276 -9.47 6.98 4.26
CA SER A 276 -10.41 5.96 3.78
C SER A 276 -11.23 5.36 4.95
N THR A 277 -11.17 4.06 5.14
CA THR A 277 -11.81 3.33 6.25
C THR A 277 -10.93 3.20 7.49
N ILE A 278 -9.72 3.77 7.46
CA ILE A 278 -8.75 3.65 8.54
C ILE A 278 -8.89 4.88 9.45
N THR A 279 -9.24 4.65 10.72
CA THR A 279 -9.30 5.67 11.76
C THR A 279 -8.32 5.34 12.85
N SER A 280 -7.45 6.28 13.20
CA SER A 280 -6.61 6.25 14.38
C SER A 280 -7.23 7.17 15.42
N ALA A 281 -7.44 6.66 16.64
CA ALA A 281 -8.09 7.41 17.71
C ALA A 281 -7.13 8.39 18.39
N GLY A 282 -7.64 9.54 18.81
CA GLY A 282 -6.89 10.50 19.60
C GLY A 282 -6.35 9.92 20.90
N GLY A 283 -5.22 10.42 21.37
CA GLY A 283 -4.61 10.02 22.64
C GLY A 283 -5.40 10.53 23.85
N GLY A 284 -5.47 9.72 24.90
CA GLY A 284 -6.18 10.06 26.15
C GLY A 284 -5.49 11.21 26.91
N GLY A 285 -6.30 12.09 27.51
CA GLY A 285 -5.79 13.18 28.36
C GLY A 285 -5.19 12.67 29.66
N GLY A 286 -4.16 13.35 30.17
CA GLY A 286 -3.57 13.03 31.47
C GLY A 286 -4.48 13.38 32.66
N GLY A 287 -4.40 12.62 33.75
CA GLY A 287 -5.10 12.93 34.99
C GLY A 287 -4.59 14.24 35.62
N SER A 288 -5.49 14.96 36.33
CA SER A 288 -5.21 16.19 37.03
C SER A 288 -5.35 15.99 38.54
N GLU A 289 -4.62 16.77 39.33
CA GLU A 289 -4.84 16.80 40.77
C GLU A 289 -6.28 17.29 41.12
N GLY A 290 -6.97 16.64 42.04
CA GLY A 290 -8.30 17.07 42.48
C GLY A 290 -9.24 15.96 42.88
N ALA A 291 -10.50 16.07 42.49
CA ALA A 291 -11.54 15.09 42.78
C ALA A 291 -11.23 13.71 42.15
N PRO A 292 -11.75 12.61 42.70
CA PRO A 292 -11.44 11.25 42.20
C PRO A 292 -11.64 11.05 40.72
N SER A 293 -12.61 11.71 40.11
CA SER A 293 -12.88 11.63 38.64
C SER A 293 -11.86 12.40 37.79
N LEU A 294 -11.07 13.29 38.39
CA LEU A 294 -10.07 14.10 37.68
C LEU A 294 -8.69 13.45 37.65
N VAL A 295 -8.40 12.55 38.60
CA VAL A 295 -7.07 11.94 38.79
C VAL A 295 -6.80 10.75 37.88
N LEU A 296 -7.84 10.15 37.28
CA LEU A 296 -7.71 9.04 36.35
C LEU A 296 -7.14 9.52 34.99
N GLY A 297 -6.37 8.68 34.35
CA GLY A 297 -6.00 8.89 32.97
C GLY A 297 -7.19 8.68 32.02
N GLY A 298 -7.29 9.45 30.94
CA GLY A 298 -8.29 9.28 29.89
C GLY A 298 -7.91 8.12 28.95
N ASP A 299 -8.93 7.41 28.48
CA ASP A 299 -8.76 6.38 27.44
C ASP A 299 -8.52 7.01 26.06
N GLY A 300 -7.89 6.27 25.16
CA GLY A 300 -7.66 6.76 23.80
C GLY A 300 -6.88 5.79 22.91
N GLY A 301 -6.35 6.27 21.80
CA GLY A 301 -5.42 5.51 20.95
C GLY A 301 -4.29 4.95 21.78
N SER A 302 -3.63 5.80 22.59
CA SER A 302 -2.90 5.40 23.80
C SER A 302 -3.49 6.14 25.00
N GLY A 303 -3.48 5.48 26.16
CA GLY A 303 -4.08 6.01 27.39
C GLY A 303 -3.24 7.10 28.05
N GLY A 304 -3.88 8.08 28.70
CA GLY A 304 -3.23 9.07 29.52
C GLY A 304 -2.74 8.49 30.87
N GLY A 305 -1.73 9.09 31.51
CA GLY A 305 -1.25 8.70 32.84
C GLY A 305 -2.24 9.04 33.95
N GLY A 306 -2.23 8.28 35.05
CA GLY A 306 -2.94 8.58 36.28
C GLY A 306 -2.19 9.62 37.11
N ALA A 307 -2.92 10.61 37.69
CA ALA A 307 -2.34 11.64 38.57
C ALA A 307 -2.25 11.17 40.00
N PHE A 308 -1.52 11.93 40.81
CA PHE A 308 -1.59 11.78 42.28
C PHE A 308 -2.98 12.20 42.79
N GLY A 309 -3.54 11.42 43.69
CA GLY A 309 -4.82 11.74 44.31
C GLY A 309 -5.17 10.84 45.48
N PRO A 310 -6.33 11.16 46.17
CA PRO A 310 -6.85 10.31 47.24
C PRO A 310 -7.11 8.90 46.71
N GLY A 311 -6.58 7.90 47.44
CA GLY A 311 -6.73 6.50 47.04
C GLY A 311 -5.66 5.99 46.09
N SER A 312 -4.51 6.65 46.02
CA SER A 312 -3.36 6.16 45.24
C SER A 312 -3.03 4.68 45.49
N PRO A 313 -2.60 3.90 44.47
CA PRO A 313 -2.33 4.36 43.09
C PRO A 313 -3.59 4.62 42.27
N THR A 314 -3.56 5.67 41.46
CA THR A 314 -4.62 6.01 40.52
C THR A 314 -4.34 5.41 39.17
N ALA A 315 -5.34 4.85 38.52
CA ALA A 315 -5.15 4.16 37.24
C ALA A 315 -4.82 5.13 36.08
N GLY A 316 -3.92 4.70 35.21
CA GLY A 316 -3.80 5.26 33.87
C GLY A 316 -5.00 4.88 33.00
N GLY A 317 -5.23 5.60 31.93
CA GLY A 317 -6.25 5.29 30.94
C GLY A 317 -5.86 4.09 30.06
N SER A 318 -6.88 3.45 29.51
CA SER A 318 -6.70 2.32 28.57
C SER A 318 -6.25 2.82 27.22
N GLY A 319 -5.26 2.15 26.64
CA GLY A 319 -4.88 2.30 25.25
C GLY A 319 -5.74 1.45 24.32
N ASN A 320 -5.48 1.56 23.02
CA ASN A 320 -6.21 0.83 21.98
C ASN A 320 -7.74 0.95 22.12
N THR A 321 -8.21 2.16 22.42
CA THR A 321 -9.64 2.47 22.59
C THR A 321 -10.07 3.52 21.53
N PRO A 322 -11.03 3.16 20.64
CA PRO A 322 -11.63 1.84 20.45
C PRO A 322 -10.62 0.78 20.00
N ALA A 323 -10.90 -0.48 20.32
CA ALA A 323 -10.00 -1.58 20.02
C ALA A 323 -9.82 -1.80 18.51
N THR A 324 -8.57 -1.94 18.09
CA THR A 324 -8.19 -2.27 16.71
C THR A 324 -7.25 -3.47 16.66
N SER A 325 -7.13 -4.08 15.51
CA SER A 325 -6.12 -5.11 15.23
C SER A 325 -5.34 -4.72 13.96
N PRO A 326 -3.99 -4.59 14.04
CA PRO A 326 -3.16 -4.54 15.25
C PRO A 326 -3.57 -3.44 16.23
N PRO A 327 -3.17 -3.54 17.54
CA PRO A 327 -3.40 -2.46 18.50
C PRO A 327 -2.77 -1.14 18.05
N GLN A 328 -3.48 -0.02 18.26
CA GLN A 328 -3.04 1.31 17.84
C GLN A 328 -2.25 2.06 18.92
N GLY A 329 -2.12 1.51 20.14
CA GLY A 329 -1.38 2.09 21.24
C GLY A 329 -1.56 1.31 22.55
N ASN A 330 -0.95 1.79 23.61
CA ASN A 330 -0.86 1.11 24.90
C ASN A 330 -1.40 1.98 26.06
N ASP A 331 -1.59 1.35 27.21
CA ASP A 331 -2.12 1.98 28.42
C ASP A 331 -1.17 3.05 28.99
N GLY A 332 -1.75 4.01 29.69
CA GLY A 332 -1.01 4.94 30.51
C GLY A 332 -0.55 4.30 31.82
N GLY A 333 0.53 4.83 32.38
CA GLY A 333 1.08 4.44 33.67
C GLY A 333 0.22 4.92 34.86
N ALA A 334 0.15 4.14 35.91
CA ALA A 334 -0.54 4.54 37.13
C ALA A 334 0.21 5.66 37.89
N GLY A 335 -0.53 6.56 38.51
CA GLY A 335 -0.01 7.50 39.49
C GLY A 335 0.35 6.81 40.80
N GLY A 336 1.47 7.19 41.43
CA GLY A 336 1.97 6.65 42.69
C GLY A 336 1.59 7.50 43.92
N GLY A 337 1.98 7.04 45.09
CA GLY A 337 1.93 7.82 46.32
C GLY A 337 2.93 8.99 46.30
N ALA A 338 2.76 9.95 47.21
CA ALA A 338 3.67 11.08 47.41
C ALA A 338 3.97 11.89 46.14
N PHE A 339 2.90 12.35 45.46
CA PHE A 339 2.97 13.25 44.31
C PHE A 339 3.63 12.72 43.02
N GLY A 340 3.81 11.40 42.91
CA GLY A 340 4.28 10.80 41.67
C GLY A 340 3.14 10.57 40.66
N CYS A 341 3.36 10.94 39.41
CA CYS A 341 2.35 10.87 38.36
C CYS A 341 2.77 9.99 37.20
N GLY A 342 1.84 9.21 36.67
CA GLY A 342 2.09 8.26 35.60
C GLY A 342 2.45 8.93 34.28
N GLY A 343 3.29 8.28 33.47
CA GLY A 343 3.52 8.64 32.06
C GLY A 343 2.36 8.21 31.15
N GLY A 344 2.14 8.90 30.05
CA GLY A 344 1.20 8.50 29.03
C GLY A 344 1.68 7.29 28.24
N GLY A 345 0.76 6.45 27.74
CA GLY A 345 1.06 5.34 26.85
C GLY A 345 1.58 5.82 25.50
N GLY A 346 2.43 5.03 24.87
CA GLY A 346 2.92 5.23 23.50
C GLY A 346 2.47 4.14 22.55
N ALA A 347 2.78 4.26 21.28
CA ALA A 347 2.37 3.31 20.26
C ALA A 347 2.98 1.91 20.48
N SER A 348 4.21 1.80 21.02
CA SER A 348 4.89 0.52 21.21
C SER A 348 5.06 0.09 22.65
N ALA A 349 4.85 0.99 23.61
CA ALA A 349 5.07 0.70 25.03
C ALA A 349 4.04 1.39 25.93
N VAL A 350 3.73 0.75 27.05
CA VAL A 350 2.94 1.34 28.13
C VAL A 350 3.67 2.52 28.78
N GLY A 351 2.91 3.48 29.29
CA GLY A 351 3.46 4.53 30.14
C GLY A 351 4.00 3.96 31.44
N ALA A 352 5.12 4.49 31.93
CA ALA A 352 5.69 4.04 33.20
C ALA A 352 4.83 4.49 34.38
N CYS A 353 4.61 3.55 35.32
CA CYS A 353 4.06 3.90 36.62
C CYS A 353 5.07 4.77 37.38
N SER A 354 4.53 5.70 38.15
CA SER A 354 5.37 6.58 38.95
C SER A 354 5.95 5.87 40.18
N PRO A 355 7.29 5.89 40.42
CA PRO A 355 7.82 5.71 41.72
C PRO A 355 7.49 6.95 42.59
N SER A 356 7.44 6.78 43.92
CA SER A 356 7.09 7.83 44.88
C SER A 356 7.80 9.16 44.57
N GLY A 357 7.07 10.23 44.37
CA GLY A 357 7.54 11.61 44.15
C GLY A 357 8.15 11.91 42.76
N SER A 358 8.46 10.91 41.96
CA SER A 358 9.02 11.11 40.61
C SER A 358 7.94 10.94 39.53
N GLY A 359 8.06 11.63 38.43
CA GLY A 359 7.20 11.41 37.24
C GLY A 359 7.55 10.11 36.50
N GLY A 360 6.54 9.35 36.07
CA GLY A 360 6.71 8.18 35.20
C GLY A 360 7.09 8.62 33.77
N ASN A 361 7.97 7.88 33.14
CA ASN A 361 8.34 8.15 31.72
C ASN A 361 7.18 7.82 30.76
N GLY A 362 7.07 8.55 29.70
CA GLY A 362 6.17 8.24 28.62
C GLY A 362 6.54 6.95 27.86
N GLY A 363 5.55 6.21 27.43
CA GLY A 363 5.74 5.02 26.58
C GLY A 363 6.35 5.39 25.24
N ALA A 364 7.22 4.52 24.72
CA ALA A 364 7.86 4.73 23.43
C ALA A 364 6.83 4.68 22.29
N GLY A 365 7.03 5.51 21.28
CA GLY A 365 6.35 5.46 20.01
C GLY A 365 6.84 4.33 19.11
N SER A 366 6.30 4.26 17.92
CA SER A 366 6.69 3.28 16.90
C SER A 366 7.44 3.93 15.75
N PRO A 367 8.48 3.24 15.23
CA PRO A 367 9.17 3.71 14.05
C PRO A 367 8.40 3.36 12.77
N ILE A 368 8.53 4.22 11.75
CA ILE A 368 8.33 3.85 10.36
C ILE A 368 9.71 3.81 9.68
N ALA A 369 9.94 2.80 8.80
CA ALA A 369 11.24 2.64 8.16
C ALA A 369 11.60 3.82 7.26
N ASP A 370 12.90 4.09 7.13
CA ASP A 370 13.43 5.17 6.29
C ASP A 370 13.01 5.06 4.82
N ALA A 371 12.80 3.83 4.32
CA ALA A 371 12.30 3.60 2.97
C ALA A 371 10.86 4.08 2.75
N PHE A 372 10.07 4.27 3.82
CA PHE A 372 8.70 4.81 3.71
C PHE A 372 8.70 6.33 3.56
N ILE A 373 9.54 7.00 4.31
CA ILE A 373 9.66 8.45 4.33
C ILE A 373 11.14 8.84 4.33
N SER A 374 11.76 8.99 3.20
CA SER A 374 13.18 9.36 3.11
C SER A 374 13.57 10.43 4.16
N PRO A 375 14.38 10.12 5.19
CA PRO A 375 14.78 11.12 6.17
C PRO A 375 15.63 12.24 5.58
N THR A 376 16.25 11.99 4.43
CA THR A 376 17.04 12.98 3.69
C THR A 376 16.13 14.01 3.00
N ASP A 377 15.01 13.54 2.42
CA ASP A 377 14.09 14.39 1.66
C ASP A 377 12.98 14.98 2.54
N ALA A 378 12.69 14.33 3.67
CA ALA A 378 11.65 14.74 4.61
C ALA A 378 12.14 14.73 6.08
N PRO A 379 13.23 15.44 6.42
CA PRO A 379 13.87 15.37 7.75
C PRO A 379 12.99 15.92 8.88
N SER A 380 11.97 16.72 8.54
CA SER A 380 11.13 17.45 9.52
C SER A 380 10.02 16.57 10.10
N TYR A 381 9.77 15.36 9.59
CA TYR A 381 8.67 14.52 10.04
C TYR A 381 9.16 13.39 10.97
N GLY A 382 8.38 13.14 12.03
CA GLY A 382 8.77 12.22 13.10
C GLY A 382 9.99 12.69 13.89
N THR A 383 10.43 11.89 14.85
CA THR A 383 11.63 12.16 15.64
C THR A 383 12.66 11.05 15.46
N PRO A 384 13.97 11.32 15.65
CA PRO A 384 14.95 10.25 15.80
C PRO A 384 14.59 9.35 16.99
N GLY A 385 15.02 8.09 16.98
CA GLY A 385 14.83 7.15 18.06
C GLY A 385 15.97 6.15 18.15
N PRO A 386 15.87 5.13 19.01
CA PRO A 386 16.97 4.20 19.30
C PRO A 386 17.30 3.23 18.14
N SER A 387 16.38 3.04 17.19
CA SER A 387 16.57 2.19 16.01
C SER A 387 16.44 3.00 14.73
N PRO A 388 16.91 2.50 13.59
CA PRO A 388 16.67 3.16 12.30
C PRO A 388 15.18 3.42 12.03
N GLY A 389 14.87 4.53 11.38
CA GLY A 389 13.52 5.00 11.10
C GLY A 389 13.14 6.25 11.84
N ARG A 390 11.97 6.78 11.50
CA ARG A 390 11.39 7.97 12.15
C ARG A 390 10.28 7.52 13.10
N TYR A 391 10.35 7.96 14.35
CA TYR A 391 9.43 7.59 15.42
C TYR A 391 8.26 8.56 15.51
N PHE A 392 7.07 8.02 15.78
CA PHE A 392 5.81 8.72 15.96
C PHE A 392 5.05 8.16 17.17
N ALA A 393 4.11 8.93 17.70
CA ALA A 393 3.19 8.52 18.75
C ALA A 393 3.90 8.10 20.05
N GLY A 394 4.82 8.92 20.55
CA GLY A 394 5.40 8.78 21.89
C GLY A 394 4.51 9.38 22.96
N GLY A 395 4.35 8.70 24.11
CA GLY A 395 3.59 9.19 25.27
C GLY A 395 4.29 10.33 25.99
N GLY A 396 3.56 11.19 26.68
CA GLY A 396 4.11 12.25 27.52
C GLY A 396 4.71 11.73 28.83
N GLY A 397 5.66 12.44 29.42
CA GLY A 397 6.23 12.18 30.74
C GLY A 397 5.39 12.81 31.88
N GLY A 398 5.17 12.09 32.98
CA GLY A 398 4.43 12.54 34.14
C GLY A 398 5.16 13.65 34.91
N GLY A 399 4.39 14.51 35.58
CA GLY A 399 4.94 15.53 36.50
C GLY A 399 5.53 14.91 37.77
N GLY A 400 6.54 15.55 38.36
CA GLY A 400 7.18 15.16 39.59
C GLY A 400 7.16 16.28 40.65
N GLN A 401 7.19 15.90 41.94
CA GLN A 401 7.25 16.84 43.05
C GLN A 401 8.13 16.29 44.18
N GLN A 402 8.77 17.20 44.97
CA GLN A 402 9.51 16.76 46.17
C GLN A 402 8.65 15.90 47.11
N PRO A 403 9.25 14.88 47.79
CA PRO A 403 10.69 14.62 47.91
C PRO A 403 11.32 13.81 46.79
N GLY A 404 10.62 13.49 45.67
CA GLY A 404 11.16 12.77 44.51
C GLY A 404 12.13 13.62 43.69
N PRO A 405 13.09 13.00 43.01
CA PRO A 405 14.16 13.74 42.34
C PRO A 405 13.86 14.25 40.94
N THR A 406 12.86 13.74 40.22
CA THR A 406 12.77 13.97 38.78
C THR A 406 11.34 14.02 38.22
N PHE A 407 11.21 14.66 37.07
CA PHE A 407 10.05 14.55 36.16
C PHE A 407 10.22 13.36 35.23
N GLY A 408 9.14 12.86 34.65
CA GLY A 408 9.16 11.84 33.58
C GLY A 408 9.64 12.42 32.26
N THR A 409 10.45 11.67 31.52
CA THR A 409 10.82 12.00 30.14
C THR A 409 9.67 11.65 29.20
N GLY A 410 9.53 12.38 28.10
CA GLY A 410 8.65 11.97 27.04
C GLY A 410 9.20 10.74 26.29
N GLY A 411 8.31 9.91 25.76
CA GLY A 411 8.68 8.77 24.92
C GLY A 411 9.18 9.22 23.55
N ASP A 412 10.05 8.40 22.94
CA ASP A 412 10.47 8.59 21.56
C ASP A 412 9.25 8.65 20.63
N GLY A 413 9.29 9.49 19.60
CA GLY A 413 8.12 9.74 18.77
C GLY A 413 7.33 10.99 19.16
N GLY A 414 8.00 11.93 19.84
CA GLY A 414 7.49 13.28 20.06
C GLY A 414 6.74 13.51 21.38
N GLY A 415 6.87 12.62 22.33
CA GLY A 415 6.30 12.83 23.68
C GLY A 415 6.93 14.03 24.39
N GLY A 416 6.10 14.87 25.02
CA GLY A 416 6.53 15.99 25.86
C GLY A 416 7.03 15.51 27.22
N ARG A 417 8.06 16.14 27.80
CA ARG A 417 8.53 15.83 29.15
C ARG A 417 7.61 16.45 30.21
N GLY A 418 7.59 15.86 31.40
CA GLY A 418 6.86 16.37 32.55
C GLY A 418 7.48 17.63 33.17
N GLY A 419 6.70 18.31 33.99
CA GLY A 419 7.15 19.41 34.84
C GLY A 419 7.63 18.94 36.20
N TYR A 420 8.30 19.82 36.97
CA TYR A 420 8.84 19.50 38.31
C TYR A 420 8.65 20.64 39.32
N TYR A 421 8.13 20.32 40.53
CA TYR A 421 7.95 21.23 41.65
C TYR A 421 8.89 20.86 42.82
N PRO A 422 9.56 21.84 43.50
CA PRO A 422 9.44 23.29 43.40
C PRO A 422 10.32 23.93 42.31
N GLY A 423 10.97 23.18 41.47
CA GLY A 423 11.72 23.73 40.33
C GLY A 423 10.79 24.51 39.39
N SER A 424 11.31 25.47 38.66
CA SER A 424 10.51 26.26 37.68
C SER A 424 10.35 25.59 36.33
N THR A 425 10.24 24.26 36.29
CA THR A 425 10.25 23.50 35.05
C THR A 425 8.83 23.09 34.66
N ASN A 426 8.27 23.72 33.64
CA ASN A 426 6.98 23.35 33.05
C ASN A 426 7.06 22.06 32.26
N GLY A 427 5.95 21.33 32.15
CA GLY A 427 5.80 20.30 31.14
C GLY A 427 5.95 20.86 29.73
N THR A 428 6.34 20.05 28.79
CA THR A 428 6.44 20.47 27.36
C THR A 428 5.36 19.81 26.54
N ALA A 429 4.89 20.55 25.54
CA ALA A 429 3.92 20.01 24.59
C ALA A 429 4.49 18.81 23.81
N GLY A 430 3.61 17.93 23.38
CA GLY A 430 3.94 16.93 22.38
C GLY A 430 4.37 17.58 21.08
N THR A 431 5.30 16.97 20.37
CA THR A 431 5.80 17.48 19.09
C THR A 431 4.70 17.45 18.04
N ILE A 432 4.53 18.54 17.30
CA ILE A 432 3.54 18.62 16.21
C ILE A 432 3.88 17.59 15.11
N ASN A 433 2.85 17.12 14.43
CA ASN A 433 2.97 16.16 13.32
C ASN A 433 3.63 14.83 13.73
N THR A 434 3.50 14.47 15.01
CA THR A 434 3.98 13.17 15.51
C THR A 434 2.92 12.38 16.28
N GLY A 435 1.84 13.04 16.71
CA GLY A 435 0.87 12.43 17.62
C GLY A 435 1.39 12.27 19.04
N GLY A 436 2.44 12.99 19.43
CA GLY A 436 3.05 12.86 20.76
C GLY A 436 2.15 13.39 21.87
N GLY A 437 2.08 12.68 23.00
CA GLY A 437 1.35 13.12 24.20
C GLY A 437 2.02 14.32 24.89
N GLY A 438 1.24 15.22 25.50
CA GLY A 438 1.75 16.34 26.28
C GLY A 438 2.27 15.91 27.63
N GLY A 439 3.33 16.56 28.16
CA GLY A 439 3.86 16.30 29.49
C GLY A 439 2.92 16.78 30.59
N GLY A 440 2.93 16.08 31.74
CA GLY A 440 2.19 16.49 32.94
C GLY A 440 2.67 17.85 33.44
N GLY A 441 1.73 18.65 33.94
CA GLY A 441 2.02 19.98 34.47
C GLY A 441 2.74 19.96 35.80
N GLN A 442 2.96 21.14 36.32
CA GLN A 442 3.56 21.40 37.61
C GLN A 442 2.67 22.38 38.38
N GLY A 443 2.48 22.16 39.69
CA GLY A 443 1.71 23.06 40.55
C GLY A 443 2.30 24.45 40.68
N GLY A 444 1.42 25.43 40.80
CA GLY A 444 1.73 26.83 41.05
C GLY A 444 0.94 27.78 40.14
N ALA A 445 0.54 28.94 40.64
CA ALA A 445 -0.19 29.92 39.86
C ALA A 445 0.61 30.43 38.66
N GLY A 446 0.00 30.54 37.48
CA GLY A 446 0.59 31.12 36.30
C GLY A 446 1.45 30.15 35.43
N ARG A 447 1.32 28.83 35.61
CA ARG A 447 2.09 27.84 34.84
C ARG A 447 1.27 27.22 33.71
N THR A 448 1.93 27.01 32.60
CA THR A 448 1.32 26.45 31.43
C THR A 448 1.58 24.94 31.38
N GLU A 449 0.53 24.22 31.28
CA GLU A 449 0.50 22.78 31.00
C GLU A 449 0.68 22.55 29.51
N ALA A 450 1.00 21.31 29.19
CA ALA A 450 1.42 20.97 27.83
C ALA A 450 0.30 20.29 27.05
N GLY A 451 -0.08 20.88 25.94
CA GLY A 451 -0.98 20.25 24.95
C GLY A 451 -0.32 19.06 24.26
N GLY A 452 -1.13 18.19 23.69
CA GLY A 452 -0.65 17.13 22.81
C GLY A 452 -0.17 17.67 21.46
N GLY A 453 0.68 16.90 20.76
CA GLY A 453 1.10 17.18 19.39
C GLY A 453 0.02 16.77 18.39
N SER A 454 -0.10 17.49 17.28
CA SER A 454 -0.96 17.07 16.17
C SER A 454 -0.50 15.73 15.57
N GLY A 455 -1.44 15.01 14.98
CA GLY A 455 -1.19 13.81 14.17
C GLY A 455 -0.60 14.11 12.80
N ILE A 456 -0.51 13.06 11.99
CA ILE A 456 -0.03 13.10 10.60
C ILE A 456 -0.64 11.93 9.83
N VAL A 457 -0.88 12.13 8.53
CA VAL A 457 -1.26 11.06 7.60
C VAL A 457 -0.28 11.04 6.45
N MET A 458 0.24 9.86 6.15
CA MET A 458 1.15 9.63 5.04
C MET A 458 0.64 8.47 4.19
N ILE A 459 0.70 8.63 2.85
CA ILE A 459 0.23 7.64 1.88
C ILE A 459 1.31 7.45 0.85
N ARG A 460 1.80 6.21 0.70
CA ARG A 460 2.91 5.86 -0.20
C ARG A 460 2.45 4.84 -1.23
N TYR A 461 2.91 4.99 -2.46
CA TYR A 461 2.66 4.03 -3.55
C TYR A 461 3.80 4.01 -4.56
N LYS A 462 3.94 2.87 -5.26
CA LYS A 462 4.84 2.74 -6.40
C LYS A 462 4.23 3.48 -7.59
N PHE A 463 5.05 4.28 -8.32
CA PHE A 463 4.58 5.13 -9.43
C PHE A 463 5.33 4.88 -10.74
N GLN A 464 6.35 4.00 -10.75
CA GLN A 464 7.11 3.57 -11.92
C GLN A 464 7.80 2.23 -11.69
#